data_28b8220cbfb97e99ecfbbf0291b07dab
#
_entry.id   28b8220cbfb97e99ecfbbf0291b07dab
#
_cell.length_a   1.000
_cell.length_b   1.000
_cell.length_c   1.000
_cell.angle_alpha   90.00
_cell.angle_beta   90.00
_cell.angle_gamma   90.00
#
_symmetry.space_group_name_H-M   'P 1'
#
loop_
_entity.id
_entity.type
_entity.pdbx_description
1 polymer ?
#
loop_
_entity_poly.entity_id
_entity_poly.type
_entity_poly.pdbx_seq_one_letter_code
_entity_poly.pdbx_strand_id
1 'polypeptide(L)'
;APDFTEDLMWAEFDAAQRATLERERILRQPSEYSDQPYIVTMDLIEDGRNHLLLRAPIPIRVPVRLLQGMRDPDAPYRHALTLADRLESDDVQIRLIKDGDHRLSTDRDLAILTDTVDALLAL
;
A
#
# COMPACT_ATOMS: atom_id res chain seq x y z
N ALA A 1 -1.24 0.78 -1.80
CA ALA A 1 0.05 0.09 -1.93
C ALA A 1 -0.08 -1.04 -2.95
N PRO A 2 0.83 -1.19 -3.91
CA PRO A 2 0.79 -2.31 -4.83
C PRO A 2 1.00 -3.63 -4.08
N ASP A 3 0.44 -4.71 -4.62
CA ASP A 3 0.58 -6.07 -4.08
C ASP A 3 0.10 -6.24 -2.62
N PHE A 4 -0.74 -5.33 -2.13
CA PHE A 4 -1.15 -5.32 -0.71
C PHE A 4 -1.89 -6.60 -0.30
N THR A 5 -2.66 -7.21 -1.18
CA THR A 5 -3.40 -8.43 -0.88
C THR A 5 -2.49 -9.61 -0.58
N GLU A 6 -1.35 -9.72 -1.27
CA GLU A 6 -0.36 -10.78 -1.06
C GLU A 6 0.66 -10.39 0.01
N ASP A 7 1.27 -9.23 -0.12
CA ASP A 7 2.44 -8.85 0.67
C ASP A 7 2.10 -8.24 2.04
N LEU A 8 0.93 -7.62 2.17
CA LEU A 8 0.51 -6.93 3.40
C LEU A 8 -0.70 -7.57 4.08
N MET A 9 -1.51 -8.35 3.38
CA MET A 9 -2.64 -9.08 3.98
C MET A 9 -2.32 -10.56 4.15
N TRP A 10 -2.18 -11.31 3.07
CA TRP A 10 -1.94 -12.75 3.13
C TRP A 10 -0.66 -13.09 3.90
N ALA A 11 0.42 -12.35 3.67
CA ALA A 11 1.70 -12.58 4.34
C ALA A 11 1.61 -12.43 5.87
N GLU A 12 0.73 -11.56 6.37
CA GLU A 12 0.56 -11.31 7.80
C GLU A 12 -0.45 -12.24 8.48
N PHE A 13 -1.29 -12.94 7.71
CA PHE A 13 -2.20 -13.93 8.29
C PHE A 13 -1.43 -15.11 8.86
N ASP A 14 -1.83 -15.55 10.05
CA ASP A 14 -1.31 -16.77 10.65
C ASP A 14 -1.86 -18.03 9.95
N ALA A 15 -1.32 -19.20 10.33
CA ALA A 15 -1.72 -20.47 9.73
C ALA A 15 -3.22 -20.78 9.89
N ALA A 16 -3.81 -20.41 11.04
CA ALA A 16 -5.24 -20.64 11.32
C ALA A 16 -6.12 -19.73 10.45
N GLN A 17 -5.76 -18.46 10.30
CA GLN A 17 -6.47 -17.50 9.45
C GLN A 17 -6.41 -17.91 7.98
N ARG A 18 -5.26 -18.33 7.50
CA ARG A 18 -5.08 -18.85 6.12
C ARG A 18 -5.92 -20.11 5.88
N ALA A 19 -5.91 -21.04 6.82
CA ALA A 19 -6.72 -22.25 6.73
C ALA A 19 -8.22 -21.94 6.71
N THR A 20 -8.68 -20.98 7.50
CA THR A 20 -10.07 -20.50 7.50
C THR A 20 -10.45 -19.90 6.14
N LEU A 21 -9.60 -19.03 5.58
CA LEU A 21 -9.81 -18.45 4.24
C LEU A 21 -9.89 -19.51 3.15
N GLU A 22 -8.99 -20.47 3.17
CA GLU A 22 -8.96 -21.56 2.17
C GLU A 22 -10.19 -22.46 2.28
N ARG A 23 -10.65 -22.78 3.51
CA ARG A 23 -11.79 -23.67 3.76
C ARG A 23 -13.13 -22.97 3.60
N GLU A 24 -13.30 -21.83 4.24
CA GLU A 24 -14.57 -21.09 4.33
C GLU A 24 -14.72 -19.99 3.29
N ARG A 25 -13.62 -19.64 2.61
CA ARG A 25 -13.56 -18.57 1.61
C ARG A 25 -13.77 -17.16 2.16
N ILE A 26 -13.89 -17.02 3.47
CA ILE A 26 -14.14 -15.76 4.17
C ILE A 26 -13.46 -15.76 5.54
N LEU A 27 -12.92 -14.62 5.93
CA LEU A 27 -12.36 -14.35 7.25
C LEU A 27 -12.98 -13.07 7.81
N ARG A 28 -13.52 -13.15 9.03
CA ARG A 28 -14.05 -12.00 9.76
C ARG A 28 -13.04 -11.59 10.82
N GLN A 29 -12.59 -10.33 10.76
CA GLN A 29 -11.68 -9.75 11.74
C GLN A 29 -12.37 -8.64 12.51
N PRO A 30 -12.11 -8.49 13.84
CA PRO A 30 -12.59 -7.34 14.59
C PRO A 30 -12.11 -6.03 13.94
N SER A 31 -12.99 -5.04 13.84
CA SER A 31 -12.64 -3.71 13.36
C SER A 31 -12.53 -2.74 14.54
N GLU A 32 -11.45 -1.95 14.58
CA GLU A 32 -11.31 -0.85 15.54
C GLU A 32 -12.17 0.36 15.20
N TYR A 33 -12.70 0.42 13.98
CA TYR A 33 -13.44 1.57 13.44
C TYR A 33 -14.96 1.36 13.37
N SER A 34 -15.44 0.14 13.62
CA SER A 34 -16.85 -0.21 13.47
C SER A 34 -17.20 -1.41 14.34
N ASP A 35 -18.48 -1.50 14.78
CA ASP A 35 -19.03 -2.68 15.43
C ASP A 35 -19.19 -3.87 14.47
N GLN A 36 -19.13 -3.61 13.16
CA GLN A 36 -19.13 -4.64 12.14
C GLN A 36 -17.71 -5.19 11.93
N PRO A 37 -17.54 -6.52 11.79
CA PRO A 37 -16.24 -7.11 11.49
C PRO A 37 -15.75 -6.66 10.12
N TYR A 38 -14.44 -6.50 9.99
CA TYR A 38 -13.80 -6.35 8.70
C TYR A 38 -13.77 -7.70 7.99
N ILE A 39 -14.26 -7.74 6.76
CA ILE A 39 -14.40 -8.97 6.00
C ILE A 39 -13.31 -9.05 4.92
N VAL A 40 -12.55 -10.15 4.93
CA VAL A 40 -11.62 -10.51 3.87
C VAL A 40 -12.13 -11.78 3.19
N THR A 41 -12.12 -11.79 1.87
CA THR A 41 -12.51 -12.97 1.09
C THR A 41 -11.29 -13.62 0.43
N MET A 42 -11.33 -14.93 0.25
CA MET A 42 -10.31 -15.62 -0.51
C MET A 42 -10.29 -15.18 -1.98
N ASP A 43 -11.44 -14.82 -2.54
CA ASP A 43 -11.55 -14.29 -3.90
C ASP A 43 -10.73 -13.00 -4.07
N LEU A 44 -10.74 -12.10 -3.08
CA LEU A 44 -9.89 -10.90 -3.09
C LEU A 44 -8.40 -11.27 -3.17
N ILE A 45 -7.97 -12.24 -2.36
CA ILE A 45 -6.57 -12.69 -2.33
C ILE A 45 -6.18 -13.34 -3.66
N GLU A 46 -7.01 -14.25 -4.17
CA GLU A 46 -6.75 -14.96 -5.44
C GLU A 46 -6.74 -14.01 -6.64
N ASP A 47 -7.70 -13.08 -6.70
CA ASP A 47 -7.72 -12.08 -7.78
C ASP A 47 -6.52 -11.14 -7.68
N GLY A 48 -6.15 -10.72 -6.48
CA GLY A 48 -4.97 -9.88 -6.26
C GLY A 48 -3.68 -10.51 -6.82
N ARG A 49 -3.55 -11.83 -6.81
CA ARG A 49 -2.41 -12.55 -7.37
C ARG A 49 -2.28 -12.40 -8.89
N ASN A 50 -3.35 -12.06 -9.58
CA ASN A 50 -3.33 -11.76 -11.02
C ASN A 50 -2.84 -10.34 -11.33
N HIS A 51 -2.66 -9.49 -10.31
CA HIS A 51 -2.35 -8.06 -10.46
C HIS A 51 -1.06 -7.66 -9.72
N LEU A 52 -0.18 -8.61 -9.43
CA LEU A 52 1.09 -8.33 -8.75
C LEU A 52 2.04 -7.55 -9.66
N LEU A 53 2.66 -6.51 -9.13
CA LEU A 53 3.54 -5.59 -9.84
C LEU A 53 4.99 -5.65 -9.37
N LEU A 54 5.23 -5.92 -8.09
CA LEU A 54 6.56 -5.80 -7.47
C LEU A 54 7.50 -6.97 -7.77
N ARG A 55 7.04 -8.01 -8.52
CA ARG A 55 7.85 -9.19 -8.89
C ARG A 55 8.74 -8.96 -10.11
N ALA A 56 8.53 -7.86 -10.83
CA ALA A 56 9.26 -7.53 -12.04
C ALA A 56 9.44 -6.01 -12.15
N PRO A 57 10.30 -5.50 -13.04
CA PRO A 57 10.36 -4.09 -13.36
C PRO A 57 9.00 -3.56 -13.82
N ILE A 58 8.62 -2.38 -13.34
CA ILE A 58 7.35 -1.72 -13.67
C ILE A 58 7.61 -0.69 -14.77
N PRO A 59 7.01 -0.81 -15.98
CA PRO A 59 7.37 0.00 -17.15
C PRO A 59 6.74 1.40 -17.09
N ILE A 60 6.88 2.09 -15.96
CA ILE A 60 6.52 3.50 -15.79
C ILE A 60 7.80 4.31 -15.92
N ARG A 61 7.88 5.18 -16.93
CA ARG A 61 9.07 5.97 -17.28
C ARG A 61 8.89 7.47 -17.13
N VAL A 62 7.72 7.90 -16.69
CA VAL A 62 7.43 9.31 -16.38
C VAL A 62 7.92 9.66 -14.97
N PRO A 63 8.09 10.96 -14.64
CA PRO A 63 8.41 11.37 -13.28
C PRO A 63 7.40 10.84 -12.24
N VAL A 64 7.90 10.28 -11.16
CA VAL A 64 7.10 9.69 -10.07
C VAL A 64 7.46 10.33 -8.73
N ARG A 65 6.46 10.65 -7.94
CA ARG A 65 6.60 11.14 -6.58
C ARG A 65 5.81 10.26 -5.62
N LEU A 66 6.48 9.72 -4.62
CA LEU A 66 5.88 8.88 -3.60
C LEU A 66 5.87 9.65 -2.27
N LEU A 67 4.71 9.77 -1.66
CA LEU A 67 4.55 10.36 -0.32
C LEU A 67 4.16 9.24 0.64
N GLN A 68 4.92 9.06 1.71
CA GLN A 68 4.74 7.94 2.62
C GLN A 68 4.90 8.35 4.08
N GLY A 69 3.90 8.04 4.89
CA GLY A 69 3.99 8.16 6.34
C GLY A 69 4.81 7.02 6.95
N MET A 70 5.76 7.35 7.83
CA MET A 70 6.59 6.32 8.48
C MET A 70 5.88 5.63 9.65
N ARG A 71 4.75 6.19 10.12
CA ARG A 71 3.88 5.59 11.15
C ARG A 71 2.64 4.90 10.57
N ASP A 72 2.63 4.66 9.27
CA ASP A 72 1.57 3.93 8.60
C ASP A 72 1.61 2.45 9.02
N PRO A 73 0.60 1.92 9.73
CA PRO A 73 0.56 0.53 10.14
C PRO A 73 0.09 -0.41 9.04
N ASP A 74 -0.62 0.12 8.04
CA ASP A 74 -1.26 -0.68 7.00
C ASP A 74 -0.34 -0.88 5.78
N ALA A 75 0.42 0.16 5.44
CA ALA A 75 1.39 0.13 4.35
C ALA A 75 2.77 0.60 4.84
N PRO A 76 3.66 -0.30 5.27
CA PRO A 76 4.98 0.05 5.78
C PRO A 76 5.80 0.84 4.75
N TYR A 77 6.55 1.84 5.20
CA TYR A 77 7.33 2.69 4.28
C TYR A 77 8.38 1.89 3.46
N ARG A 78 8.81 0.73 3.96
CA ARG A 78 9.70 -0.17 3.23
C ARG A 78 9.06 -0.68 1.93
N HIS A 79 7.74 -0.81 1.91
CA HIS A 79 6.98 -1.18 0.72
C HIS A 79 7.07 -0.09 -0.37
N ALA A 80 7.03 1.19 0.02
CA ALA A 80 7.25 2.30 -0.90
C ALA A 80 8.68 2.32 -1.48
N LEU A 81 9.69 1.94 -0.69
CA LEU A 81 11.07 1.79 -1.17
C LEU A 81 11.17 0.67 -2.21
N THR A 82 10.52 -0.45 -1.97
CA THR A 82 10.46 -1.56 -2.94
C THR A 82 9.79 -1.12 -4.25
N LEU A 83 8.68 -0.37 -4.16
CA LEU A 83 8.03 0.20 -5.34
C LEU A 83 8.97 1.08 -6.15
N ALA A 84 9.67 2.01 -5.49
CA ALA A 84 10.62 2.89 -6.17
C ALA A 84 11.72 2.12 -6.89
N ASP A 85 12.24 1.05 -6.27
CA ASP A 85 13.27 0.20 -6.85
C ASP A 85 12.79 -0.56 -8.10
N ARG A 86 11.49 -0.83 -8.21
CA ARG A 86 10.90 -1.55 -9.35
C ARG A 86 10.50 -0.66 -10.52
N LEU A 87 10.33 0.64 -10.29
CA LEU A 87 9.96 1.59 -11.35
C LEU A 87 11.12 1.76 -12.35
N GLU A 88 10.81 1.72 -13.64
CA GLU A 88 11.82 1.96 -14.70
C GLU A 88 12.15 3.45 -14.92
N SER A 89 11.40 4.35 -14.28
CA SER A 89 11.68 5.79 -14.33
C SER A 89 13.00 6.12 -13.64
N ASP A 90 13.82 6.98 -14.25
CA ASP A 90 15.01 7.57 -13.64
C ASP A 90 14.67 8.74 -12.70
N ASP A 91 13.49 9.34 -12.85
CA ASP A 91 13.02 10.43 -11.98
C ASP A 91 11.97 9.93 -10.98
N VAL A 92 12.43 9.22 -9.97
CA VAL A 92 11.60 8.76 -8.83
C VAL A 92 12.10 9.44 -7.56
N GLN A 93 11.20 10.11 -6.86
CA GLN A 93 11.50 10.72 -5.56
C GLN A 93 10.52 10.21 -4.50
N ILE A 94 11.04 9.92 -3.31
CA ILE A 94 10.23 9.49 -2.17
C ILE A 94 10.38 10.53 -1.06
N ARG A 95 9.27 11.02 -0.54
CA ARG A 95 9.24 11.83 0.67
C ARG A 95 8.68 11.01 1.82
N LEU A 96 9.54 10.67 2.77
CA LEU A 96 9.15 10.00 4.01
C LEU A 96 8.78 11.04 5.07
N ILE A 97 7.57 10.94 5.61
CA ILE A 97 7.06 11.84 6.65
C ILE A 97 7.10 11.08 7.98
N LYS A 98 8.04 11.47 8.85
CA LYS A 98 8.41 10.72 10.05
C LYS A 98 7.23 10.43 10.98
N ASP A 99 6.35 11.39 11.17
CA ASP A 99 5.16 11.29 12.03
C ASP A 99 3.87 11.07 11.23
N GLY A 100 3.97 10.90 9.91
CA GLY A 100 2.83 10.67 9.03
C GLY A 100 2.17 9.33 9.25
N ASP A 101 0.84 9.32 9.24
CA ASP A 101 0.00 8.13 9.32
C ASP A 101 -0.37 7.58 7.93
N HIS A 102 -1.30 6.63 7.88
CA HIS A 102 -1.81 6.05 6.65
C HIS A 102 -2.53 7.06 5.74
N ARG A 103 -3.19 8.06 6.32
CA ARG A 103 -4.05 8.99 5.57
C ARG A 103 -3.32 10.22 5.06
N LEU A 104 -2.24 10.64 5.74
CA LEU A 104 -1.52 11.88 5.42
C LEU A 104 -2.49 13.06 5.23
N SER A 105 -3.39 13.25 6.19
CA SER A 105 -4.53 14.17 6.07
C SER A 105 -4.47 15.40 7.00
N THR A 106 -3.34 15.62 7.69
CA THR A 106 -3.13 16.86 8.42
C THR A 106 -2.96 18.04 7.44
N ASP A 107 -3.21 19.26 7.87
CA ASP A 107 -3.01 20.46 7.02
C ASP A 107 -1.59 20.52 6.44
N ARG A 108 -0.59 20.14 7.24
CA ARG A 108 0.81 20.03 6.78
C ARG A 108 0.99 18.98 5.71
N ASP A 109 0.39 17.80 5.88
CA ASP A 109 0.52 16.70 4.91
C ASP A 109 -0.19 17.06 3.59
N LEU A 110 -1.35 17.70 3.67
CA LEU A 110 -2.06 18.17 2.49
C LEU A 110 -1.29 19.27 1.75
N ALA A 111 -0.63 20.18 2.47
CA ALA A 111 0.26 21.16 1.86
C ALA A 111 1.43 20.49 1.11
N ILE A 112 2.05 19.47 1.73
CA ILE A 112 3.11 18.67 1.09
C ILE A 112 2.60 18.00 -0.20
N LEU A 113 1.39 17.44 -0.18
CA LEU A 113 0.78 16.83 -1.36
C LEU A 113 0.56 17.87 -2.47
N THR A 114 -0.03 19.03 -2.12
CA THR A 114 -0.31 20.10 -3.08
C THR A 114 0.98 20.61 -3.72
N ASP A 115 1.99 20.95 -2.91
CA ASP A 115 3.29 21.42 -3.40
C ASP A 115 3.96 20.39 -4.32
N THR A 116 3.81 19.09 -4.00
CA THR A 116 4.35 17.99 -4.82
C THR A 116 3.66 17.91 -6.18
N VAL A 117 2.34 18.06 -6.21
CA VAL A 117 1.56 18.08 -7.47
C VAL A 117 1.93 19.31 -8.30
N ASP A 118 1.99 20.48 -7.69
CA ASP A 118 2.35 21.72 -8.37
C ASP A 118 3.76 21.63 -8.99
N ALA A 119 4.70 21.07 -8.26
CA ALA A 119 6.05 20.84 -8.79
C ALA A 119 6.08 19.87 -9.97
N LEU A 120 5.27 18.80 -9.97
CA LEU A 120 5.14 17.89 -11.09
C LEU A 120 4.50 18.56 -12.31
N LEU A 121 3.49 19.39 -12.11
CA LEU A 121 2.82 20.11 -13.20
C LEU A 121 3.71 21.17 -13.84
N ALA A 122 4.75 21.63 -13.14
CA ALA A 122 5.72 22.61 -13.64
C ALA A 122 6.88 21.98 -14.43
N LEU A 123 6.95 20.64 -14.50
CA LEU A 123 7.96 19.95 -15.33
C LEU A 123 7.60 20.06 -16.82
#